data_afa078d14518cb53e145610eddcccc0f
#
_entry.id   afa078d14518cb53e145610eddcccc0f
#
_cell.length_a   1.000
_cell.length_b   1.000
_cell.length_c   1.000
_cell.angle_alpha   90.00
_cell.angle_beta   90.00
_cell.angle_gamma   90.00
#
_symmetry.space_group_name_H-M   'P 1'
#
loop_
_entity.id
_entity.type
_entity.pdbx_description
1 polymer ?
#
loop_
_entity_poly.entity_id
_entity_poly.type
_entity_poly.pdbx_seq_one_letter_code
_entity_poly.pdbx_strand_id
1 'polypeptide(L)'
;MSNFFALYPAEFVKVALDKVLASLKQTNNFNDIKSDIIKYSTLILLFSLGKGVFMFLMRQTIIVMSRKIEFDLKNEIYRKYQSLSMSFYSKNNTGDLMNRISEDVSRVRMYLGPAIMYFINISVLFSLVIFKMFSISKVLSLYVLTPLPILAISVFFVSSKINFKSDKVQKQLSKITSIAQENYSGIYILKSFAYEKLSLKKFRNNCNKYIKKQLDLIKIHLNSLDV
;
A
#
# COMPACT_ATOMS: atom_id res chain seq x y z
N MET A 1 -3.56 5.24 21.74
CA MET A 1 -3.32 6.64 22.20
C MET A 1 -3.33 7.62 21.01
N SER A 2 -2.47 7.51 20.00
CA SER A 2 -2.44 8.44 18.85
C SER A 2 -3.80 8.67 18.19
N ASN A 3 -4.62 7.62 18.00
CA ASN A 3 -5.93 7.71 17.37
C ASN A 3 -6.98 8.42 18.22
N PHE A 4 -6.85 8.40 19.54
CA PHE A 4 -7.67 9.23 20.43
C PHE A 4 -7.43 10.72 20.20
N PHE A 5 -6.15 11.11 20.15
CA PHE A 5 -5.77 12.50 19.86
C PHE A 5 -6.19 12.96 18.45
N ALA A 6 -6.46 12.03 17.53
CA ALA A 6 -6.92 12.36 16.18
C ALA A 6 -8.39 12.83 16.12
N LEU A 7 -9.24 12.42 17.08
CA LEU A 7 -10.67 12.73 17.08
C LEU A 7 -10.98 14.10 17.70
N TYR A 8 -10.21 14.52 18.71
CA TYR A 8 -10.47 15.77 19.43
C TYR A 8 -10.37 17.04 18.58
N PRO A 9 -9.41 17.22 17.66
CA PRO A 9 -9.36 18.40 16.81
C PRO A 9 -10.65 18.66 16.03
N ALA A 10 -11.30 17.61 15.49
CA ALA A 10 -12.58 17.75 14.79
C ALA A 10 -13.71 18.22 15.72
N GLU A 11 -13.71 17.76 16.96
CA GLU A 11 -14.67 18.17 17.99
C GLU A 11 -14.46 19.62 18.42
N PHE A 12 -13.21 20.04 18.59
CA PHE A 12 -12.87 21.43 18.90
C PHE A 12 -13.21 22.39 17.76
N VAL A 13 -13.02 22.00 16.51
CA VAL A 13 -13.47 22.77 15.33
C VAL A 13 -14.98 22.95 15.35
N LYS A 14 -15.76 21.89 15.62
CA LYS A 14 -17.21 21.99 15.75
C LYS A 14 -17.61 22.98 16.83
N VAL A 15 -17.07 22.84 18.06
CA VAL A 15 -17.39 23.70 19.19
C VAL A 15 -16.99 25.15 18.91
N ALA A 16 -15.85 25.39 18.28
CA ALA A 16 -15.41 26.71 17.88
C ALA A 16 -16.37 27.37 16.88
N LEU A 17 -16.79 26.61 15.85
CA LEU A 17 -17.76 27.08 14.85
C LEU A 17 -19.12 27.37 15.48
N ASP A 18 -19.64 26.47 16.32
CA ASP A 18 -20.92 26.65 16.99
C ASP A 18 -20.91 27.93 17.85
N LYS A 19 -19.83 28.21 18.56
CA LYS A 19 -19.67 29.43 19.35
C LYS A 19 -19.59 30.69 18.49
N VAL A 20 -18.83 30.65 17.39
CA VAL A 20 -18.74 31.77 16.45
C VAL A 20 -20.12 32.08 15.84
N LEU A 21 -20.85 31.05 15.41
CA LEU A 21 -22.19 31.20 14.85
C LEU A 21 -23.21 31.76 15.90
N ALA A 22 -23.10 31.32 17.14
CA ALA A 22 -23.94 31.83 18.24
C ALA A 22 -23.60 33.33 18.54
N SER A 23 -22.33 33.68 18.50
CA SER A 23 -21.88 35.07 18.76
C SER A 23 -22.26 36.03 17.63
N LEU A 24 -22.32 35.56 16.39
CA LEU A 24 -22.82 36.34 15.23
C LEU A 24 -24.31 36.64 15.31
N LYS A 25 -25.08 35.80 16.02
CA LYS A 25 -26.51 35.98 16.24
C LYS A 25 -26.85 36.86 17.44
N GLN A 26 -25.95 36.92 18.42
CA GLN A 26 -26.07 37.81 19.59
C GLN A 26 -24.93 38.84 19.48
N THR A 27 -25.25 40.10 19.58
CA THR A 27 -24.30 41.26 19.51
C THR A 27 -23.29 41.20 20.66
N ASN A 28 -22.50 40.18 20.77
CA ASN A 28 -21.50 39.98 21.81
C ASN A 28 -20.16 40.65 21.44
N ASN A 29 -19.43 41.11 22.48
CA ASN A 29 -18.14 41.78 22.35
C ASN A 29 -17.12 41.01 21.53
N PHE A 30 -16.55 41.66 20.55
CA PHE A 30 -15.54 41.10 19.62
C PHE A 30 -14.32 40.50 20.37
N ASN A 31 -14.02 40.98 21.58
CA ASN A 31 -12.90 40.50 22.40
C ASN A 31 -13.15 39.07 22.96
N ASP A 32 -14.37 38.72 23.31
CA ASP A 32 -14.70 37.41 23.86
C ASP A 32 -14.61 36.32 22.76
N ILE A 33 -15.04 36.66 21.55
CA ILE A 33 -14.94 35.79 20.37
C ILE A 33 -13.48 35.51 20.04
N LYS A 34 -12.62 36.53 20.03
CA LYS A 34 -11.19 36.42 19.77
C LYS A 34 -10.50 35.52 20.79
N SER A 35 -10.83 35.67 22.09
CA SER A 35 -10.29 34.83 23.16
C SER A 35 -10.66 33.36 22.98
N ASP A 36 -11.92 33.05 22.67
CA ASP A 36 -12.39 31.70 22.45
C ASP A 36 -11.75 31.04 21.20
N ILE A 37 -11.61 31.78 20.09
CA ILE A 37 -10.94 31.28 18.88
C ILE A 37 -9.47 30.95 19.19
N ILE A 38 -8.75 31.84 19.88
CA ILE A 38 -7.35 31.59 20.25
C ILE A 38 -7.24 30.33 21.12
N LYS A 39 -8.12 30.18 22.11
CA LYS A 39 -8.14 29.05 23.02
C LYS A 39 -8.35 27.72 22.27
N TYR A 40 -9.36 27.62 21.38
CA TYR A 40 -9.61 26.41 20.62
C TYR A 40 -8.53 26.12 19.59
N SER A 41 -7.96 27.15 18.95
CA SER A 41 -6.82 27.00 18.04
C SER A 41 -5.59 26.45 18.77
N THR A 42 -5.30 26.95 19.96
CA THR A 42 -4.20 26.45 20.80
C THR A 42 -4.44 25.00 21.23
N LEU A 43 -5.67 24.64 21.61
CA LEU A 43 -6.03 23.27 21.94
C LEU A 43 -5.85 22.33 20.74
N ILE A 44 -6.30 22.74 19.56
CA ILE A 44 -6.12 21.94 18.31
C ILE A 44 -4.64 21.70 18.04
N LEU A 45 -3.80 22.74 18.17
CA LEU A 45 -2.34 22.62 17.99
C LEU A 45 -1.74 21.66 19.01
N LEU A 46 -2.11 21.79 20.28
CA LEU A 46 -1.58 20.94 21.35
C LEU A 46 -1.95 19.46 21.14
N PHE A 47 -3.21 19.17 20.81
CA PHE A 47 -3.66 17.80 20.54
C PHE A 47 -3.05 17.23 19.25
N SER A 48 -2.84 18.05 18.23
CA SER A 48 -2.17 17.65 16.99
C SER A 48 -0.68 17.33 17.21
N LEU A 49 0.01 18.13 18.02
CA LEU A 49 1.38 17.85 18.46
C LEU A 49 1.45 16.56 19.28
N GLY A 50 0.54 16.39 20.25
CA GLY A 50 0.44 15.15 21.03
C GLY A 50 0.24 13.91 20.14
N LYS A 51 -0.67 13.98 19.16
CA LYS A 51 -0.84 12.93 18.15
C LYS A 51 0.47 12.63 17.42
N GLY A 52 1.19 13.67 16.97
CA GLY A 52 2.47 13.55 16.27
C GLY A 52 3.52 12.82 17.10
N VAL A 53 3.67 13.19 18.37
CA VAL A 53 4.62 12.55 19.29
C VAL A 53 4.28 11.08 19.49
N PHE A 54 3.02 10.74 19.80
CA PHE A 54 2.62 9.33 19.98
C PHE A 54 2.76 8.52 18.69
N MET A 55 2.47 9.10 17.53
CA MET A 55 2.66 8.44 16.24
C MET A 55 4.14 8.20 15.94
N PHE A 56 5.01 9.17 16.26
CA PHE A 56 6.45 9.02 16.12
C PHE A 56 6.99 7.88 17.00
N LEU A 57 6.63 7.88 18.29
CA LEU A 57 7.06 6.84 19.24
C LEU A 57 6.61 5.44 18.80
N MET A 58 5.36 5.31 18.39
CA MET A 58 4.81 4.04 17.87
C MET A 58 5.60 3.58 16.64
N ARG A 59 5.81 4.47 15.69
CA ARG A 59 6.53 4.18 14.45
C ARG A 59 7.98 3.77 14.72
N GLN A 60 8.67 4.53 15.58
CA GLN A 60 10.06 4.26 15.94
C GLN A 60 10.20 2.88 16.63
N THR A 61 9.33 2.58 17.60
CA THR A 61 9.37 1.31 18.33
C THR A 61 9.16 0.12 17.38
N ILE A 62 8.15 0.16 16.52
CA ILE A 62 7.82 -0.94 15.61
C ILE A 62 8.89 -1.12 14.52
N ILE A 63 9.41 -0.02 13.99
CA ILE A 63 10.47 -0.09 12.98
C ILE A 63 11.75 -0.69 13.58
N VAL A 64 12.15 -0.25 14.76
CA VAL A 64 13.35 -0.79 15.44
C VAL A 64 13.16 -2.28 15.74
N MET A 65 11.99 -2.67 16.28
CA MET A 65 11.67 -4.08 16.54
C MET A 65 11.75 -4.92 15.25
N SER A 66 11.15 -4.46 14.16
CA SER A 66 11.18 -5.20 12.88
C SER A 66 12.60 -5.34 12.30
N ARG A 67 13.46 -4.34 12.52
CA ARG A 67 14.88 -4.41 12.15
C ARG A 67 15.67 -5.42 12.98
N LYS A 68 15.37 -5.53 14.28
CA LYS A 68 15.99 -6.57 15.13
C LYS A 68 15.57 -7.96 14.68
N ILE A 69 14.29 -8.17 14.37
CA ILE A 69 13.80 -9.45 13.82
C ILE A 69 14.50 -9.78 12.50
N GLU A 70 14.66 -8.81 11.60
CA GLU A 70 15.41 -9.01 10.35
C GLU A 70 16.84 -9.47 10.61
N PHE A 71 17.53 -8.82 11.55
CA PHE A 71 18.89 -9.17 11.93
C PHE A 71 18.98 -10.59 12.50
N ASP A 72 18.08 -10.94 13.40
CA ASP A 72 18.06 -12.26 14.03
C ASP A 72 17.78 -13.36 13.00
N LEU A 73 16.80 -13.16 12.12
CA LEU A 73 16.48 -14.10 11.04
C LEU A 73 17.65 -14.29 10.08
N LYS A 74 18.33 -13.20 9.68
CA LYS A 74 19.51 -13.29 8.80
C LYS A 74 20.64 -14.09 9.44
N ASN A 75 20.88 -13.87 10.72
CA ASN A 75 21.90 -14.62 11.47
C ASN A 75 21.55 -16.10 11.60
N GLU A 76 20.28 -16.41 11.88
CA GLU A 76 19.80 -17.79 12.00
C GLU A 76 19.92 -18.53 10.66
N ILE A 77 19.46 -17.93 9.57
CA ILE A 77 19.58 -18.50 8.22
C ILE A 77 21.04 -18.69 7.84
N TYR A 78 21.89 -17.71 8.13
CA TYR A 78 23.31 -17.79 7.83
C TYR A 78 24.00 -18.94 8.58
N ARG A 79 23.74 -19.10 9.89
CA ARG A 79 24.22 -20.23 10.68
C ARG A 79 23.71 -21.56 10.12
N LYS A 80 22.44 -21.60 9.71
CA LYS A 80 21.86 -22.81 9.11
C LYS A 80 22.55 -23.16 7.80
N TYR A 81 22.80 -22.18 6.94
CA TYR A 81 23.53 -22.41 5.70
C TYR A 81 24.93 -22.97 5.96
N GLN A 82 25.68 -22.46 6.92
CA GLN A 82 26.99 -23.01 7.27
C GLN A 82 26.96 -24.45 7.78
N SER A 83 25.85 -24.90 8.36
CA SER A 83 25.70 -26.27 8.87
C SER A 83 25.22 -27.28 7.83
N LEU A 84 24.86 -26.85 6.61
CA LEU A 84 24.36 -27.72 5.56
C LEU A 84 25.49 -28.45 4.83
N SER A 85 25.17 -29.67 4.34
CA SER A 85 26.13 -30.51 3.64
C SER A 85 26.45 -30.00 2.24
N MET A 86 27.61 -30.41 1.71
CA MET A 86 28.03 -30.08 0.33
C MET A 86 27.05 -30.60 -0.73
N SER A 87 26.38 -31.71 -0.45
CA SER A 87 25.32 -32.28 -1.30
C SER A 87 24.11 -31.34 -1.45
N PHE A 88 23.83 -30.51 -0.43
CA PHE A 88 22.78 -29.49 -0.52
C PHE A 88 23.20 -28.38 -1.52
N TYR A 89 24.41 -27.91 -1.46
CA TYR A 89 24.91 -26.83 -2.34
C TYR A 89 25.07 -27.26 -3.80
N SER A 90 25.34 -28.54 -4.07
CA SER A 90 25.37 -29.07 -5.44
C SER A 90 23.97 -29.13 -6.09
N LYS A 91 22.90 -29.18 -5.29
CA LYS A 91 21.51 -29.28 -5.77
C LYS A 91 20.76 -27.93 -5.79
N ASN A 92 21.26 -26.95 -5.07
CA ASN A 92 20.59 -25.66 -4.94
C ASN A 92 21.48 -24.53 -5.47
N ASN A 93 20.89 -23.62 -6.21
CA ASN A 93 21.61 -22.48 -6.74
C ASN A 93 21.95 -21.49 -5.62
N THR A 94 23.20 -21.09 -5.49
CA THR A 94 23.67 -20.12 -4.50
C THR A 94 22.95 -18.77 -4.62
N GLY A 95 22.61 -18.34 -5.84
CA GLY A 95 21.84 -17.12 -6.08
C GLY A 95 20.44 -17.16 -5.45
N ASP A 96 19.73 -18.30 -5.50
CA ASP A 96 18.44 -18.47 -4.85
C ASP A 96 18.56 -18.40 -3.32
N LEU A 97 19.58 -19.04 -2.76
CA LEU A 97 19.86 -19.00 -1.32
C LEU A 97 20.18 -17.58 -0.85
N MET A 98 20.93 -16.83 -1.63
CA MET A 98 21.25 -15.42 -1.33
C MET A 98 20.00 -14.54 -1.43
N ASN A 99 19.11 -14.82 -2.39
CA ASN A 99 17.85 -14.10 -2.52
C ASN A 99 16.95 -14.31 -1.30
N ARG A 100 16.90 -15.53 -0.76
CA ARG A 100 16.12 -15.84 0.44
C ARG A 100 16.60 -15.06 1.67
N ILE A 101 17.90 -15.00 1.90
CA ILE A 101 18.47 -14.28 3.06
C ILE A 101 18.37 -12.76 2.91
N SER A 102 18.35 -12.23 1.69
CA SER A 102 18.28 -10.79 1.44
C SER A 102 16.84 -10.30 1.24
N GLU A 103 16.14 -10.80 0.24
CA GLU A 103 14.84 -10.28 -0.18
C GLU A 103 13.69 -10.88 0.62
N ASP A 104 13.62 -12.21 0.78
CA ASP A 104 12.51 -12.84 1.49
C ASP A 104 12.47 -12.43 2.97
N VAL A 105 13.63 -12.38 3.64
CA VAL A 105 13.72 -11.87 5.02
C VAL A 105 13.30 -10.39 5.10
N SER A 106 13.67 -9.59 4.11
CA SER A 106 13.22 -8.19 4.05
C SER A 106 11.70 -8.08 3.88
N ARG A 107 11.08 -8.96 3.09
CA ARG A 107 9.62 -9.04 2.95
C ARG A 107 8.95 -9.42 4.27
N VAL A 108 9.50 -10.40 5.01
CA VAL A 108 9.01 -10.77 6.34
C VAL A 108 9.07 -9.57 7.29
N ARG A 109 10.17 -8.82 7.29
CA ARG A 109 10.30 -7.57 8.07
C ARG A 109 9.22 -6.56 7.72
N MET A 110 8.97 -6.34 6.43
CA MET A 110 7.94 -5.40 5.96
C MET A 110 6.54 -5.82 6.39
N TYR A 111 6.28 -7.13 6.45
CA TYR A 111 5.01 -7.67 6.92
C TYR A 111 4.86 -7.51 8.45
N LEU A 112 5.85 -7.92 9.22
CA LEU A 112 5.79 -7.89 10.70
C LEU A 112 5.86 -6.47 11.28
N GLY A 113 6.55 -5.55 10.62
CA GLY A 113 6.64 -4.16 11.04
C GLY A 113 5.53 -3.28 10.44
N PRO A 114 5.76 -2.69 9.28
CA PRO A 114 4.86 -1.71 8.70
C PRO A 114 3.44 -2.24 8.42
N ALA A 115 3.29 -3.45 7.85
CA ALA A 115 1.97 -3.93 7.45
C ALA A 115 1.06 -4.19 8.66
N ILE A 116 1.55 -4.89 9.69
CA ILE A 116 0.77 -5.12 10.91
C ILE A 116 0.48 -3.80 11.63
N MET A 117 1.46 -2.90 11.69
CA MET A 117 1.28 -1.58 12.30
C MET A 117 0.13 -0.80 11.62
N TYR A 118 0.15 -0.72 10.29
CA TYR A 118 -0.90 -0.01 9.56
C TYR A 118 -2.26 -0.69 9.71
N PHE A 119 -2.30 -2.02 9.65
CA PHE A 119 -3.55 -2.77 9.82
C PHE A 119 -4.20 -2.51 11.19
N ILE A 120 -3.44 -2.62 12.28
CA ILE A 120 -3.95 -2.34 13.62
C ILE A 120 -4.38 -0.88 13.76
N ASN A 121 -3.54 0.06 13.27
CA ASN A 121 -3.83 1.49 13.37
C ASN A 121 -5.12 1.87 12.61
N ILE A 122 -5.29 1.38 11.38
CA ILE A 122 -6.50 1.63 10.59
C ILE A 122 -7.72 0.98 11.23
N SER A 123 -7.61 -0.27 11.72
CA SER A 123 -8.73 -0.96 12.37
C SER A 123 -9.21 -0.23 13.62
N VAL A 124 -8.29 0.23 14.47
CA VAL A 124 -8.62 1.00 15.66
C VAL A 124 -9.23 2.36 15.30
N LEU A 125 -8.62 3.08 14.34
CA LEU A 125 -9.14 4.37 13.89
C LEU A 125 -10.56 4.23 13.31
N PHE A 126 -10.77 3.24 12.44
CA PHE A 126 -12.05 2.97 11.81
C PHE A 126 -13.15 2.67 12.85
N SER A 127 -12.84 1.81 13.83
CA SER A 127 -13.77 1.50 14.93
C SER A 127 -14.13 2.73 15.75
N LEU A 128 -13.15 3.57 16.08
CA LEU A 128 -13.38 4.80 16.85
C LEU A 128 -14.21 5.83 16.07
N VAL A 129 -13.94 5.99 14.78
CA VAL A 129 -14.68 6.91 13.92
C VAL A 129 -16.13 6.46 13.77
N ILE A 130 -16.38 5.18 13.51
CA ILE A 130 -17.74 4.63 13.43
C ILE A 130 -18.49 4.86 14.75
N PHE A 131 -17.88 4.52 15.87
CA PHE A 131 -18.50 4.73 17.19
C PHE A 131 -18.88 6.21 17.40
N LYS A 132 -17.97 7.14 17.05
CA LYS A 132 -18.24 8.58 17.19
C LYS A 132 -19.33 9.06 16.22
N MET A 133 -19.37 8.56 14.98
CA MET A 133 -20.43 8.88 14.02
C MET A 133 -21.80 8.47 14.52
N PHE A 134 -21.95 7.25 15.05
CA PHE A 134 -23.22 6.78 15.62
C PHE A 134 -23.65 7.55 16.87
N SER A 135 -22.71 8.07 17.64
CA SER A 135 -23.01 8.91 18.81
C SER A 135 -23.53 10.32 18.43
N ILE A 136 -23.17 10.82 17.24
CA ILE A 136 -23.62 12.13 16.76
C ILE A 136 -25.00 12.02 16.11
N SER A 137 -25.18 11.12 15.15
CA SER A 137 -26.46 10.89 14.48
C SER A 137 -26.50 9.50 13.85
N LYS A 138 -27.38 8.64 14.31
CA LYS A 138 -27.55 7.28 13.78
C LYS A 138 -27.98 7.28 12.32
N VAL A 139 -28.92 8.16 11.96
CA VAL A 139 -29.47 8.23 10.60
C VAL A 139 -28.41 8.69 9.60
N LEU A 140 -27.69 9.77 9.91
CA LEU A 140 -26.65 10.29 9.04
C LEU A 140 -25.49 9.29 8.88
N SER A 141 -25.11 8.61 9.96
CA SER A 141 -24.07 7.58 9.93
C SER A 141 -24.44 6.42 9.01
N LEU A 142 -25.70 5.99 9.03
CA LEU A 142 -26.17 4.93 8.16
C LEU A 142 -26.11 5.33 6.69
N TYR A 143 -26.55 6.55 6.35
CA TYR A 143 -26.46 7.07 4.98
C TYR A 143 -25.02 7.14 4.46
N VAL A 144 -24.08 7.54 5.30
CA VAL A 144 -22.65 7.63 4.92
C VAL A 144 -22.00 6.26 4.80
N LEU A 145 -22.36 5.30 5.65
CA LEU A 145 -21.79 3.95 5.64
C LEU A 145 -22.38 3.04 4.55
N THR A 146 -23.63 3.28 4.12
CA THR A 146 -24.33 2.43 3.13
C THR A 146 -23.57 2.32 1.77
N PRO A 147 -22.98 3.37 1.18
CA PRO A 147 -22.26 3.24 -0.08
C PRO A 147 -20.91 2.52 0.05
N LEU A 148 -20.29 2.42 1.25
CA LEU A 148 -18.98 1.81 1.43
C LEU A 148 -18.93 0.31 1.08
N PRO A 149 -19.86 -0.55 1.49
CA PRO A 149 -19.89 -1.94 1.08
C PRO A 149 -20.06 -2.10 -0.44
N ILE A 150 -20.88 -1.26 -1.06
CA ILE A 150 -21.11 -1.28 -2.51
C ILE A 150 -19.80 -0.95 -3.25
N LEU A 151 -19.09 0.09 -2.80
CA LEU A 151 -17.78 0.46 -3.32
C LEU A 151 -16.75 -0.66 -3.12
N ALA A 152 -16.71 -1.27 -1.93
CA ALA A 152 -15.80 -2.37 -1.63
C ALA A 152 -16.01 -3.57 -2.57
N ILE A 153 -17.26 -3.95 -2.80
CA ILE A 153 -17.63 -5.03 -3.72
C ILE A 153 -17.24 -4.67 -5.16
N SER A 154 -17.53 -3.45 -5.61
CA SER A 154 -17.18 -2.95 -6.94
C SER A 154 -15.65 -3.01 -7.16
N VAL A 155 -14.87 -2.47 -6.21
CA VAL A 155 -13.40 -2.50 -6.25
C VAL A 155 -12.87 -3.93 -6.29
N PHE A 156 -13.46 -4.86 -5.52
CA PHE A 156 -13.06 -6.26 -5.53
C PHE A 156 -13.22 -6.90 -6.90
N PHE A 157 -14.37 -6.72 -7.56
CA PHE A 157 -14.62 -7.28 -8.90
C PHE A 157 -13.71 -6.66 -9.96
N VAL A 158 -13.54 -5.34 -9.94
CA VAL A 158 -12.66 -4.63 -10.87
C VAL A 158 -11.21 -5.06 -10.69
N SER A 159 -10.73 -5.10 -9.45
CA SER A 159 -9.36 -5.52 -9.11
C SER A 159 -9.08 -6.97 -9.56
N SER A 160 -10.01 -7.89 -9.33
CA SER A 160 -9.88 -9.28 -9.79
C SER A 160 -9.76 -9.38 -11.30
N LYS A 161 -10.54 -8.59 -12.05
CA LYS A 161 -10.50 -8.54 -13.50
C LYS A 161 -9.19 -7.95 -14.04
N ILE A 162 -8.70 -6.89 -13.39
CA ILE A 162 -7.41 -6.26 -13.69
C ILE A 162 -6.28 -7.26 -13.45
N ASN A 163 -6.24 -7.92 -12.29
CA ASN A 163 -5.21 -8.91 -11.95
C ASN A 163 -5.15 -10.06 -12.95
N PHE A 164 -6.30 -10.59 -13.35
CA PHE A 164 -6.37 -11.66 -14.36
C PHE A 164 -5.82 -11.21 -15.74
N LYS A 165 -6.14 -9.99 -16.17
CA LYS A 165 -5.62 -9.44 -17.42
C LYS A 165 -4.13 -9.10 -17.32
N SER A 166 -3.68 -8.57 -16.19
CA SER A 166 -2.28 -8.28 -15.91
C SER A 166 -1.42 -9.55 -15.97
N ASP A 167 -1.89 -10.66 -15.40
CA ASP A 167 -1.20 -11.95 -15.50
C ASP A 167 -1.03 -12.39 -16.97
N LYS A 168 -2.05 -12.21 -17.81
CA LYS A 168 -1.96 -12.52 -19.25
C LYS A 168 -0.95 -11.64 -19.98
N VAL A 169 -0.85 -10.37 -19.61
CA VAL A 169 0.14 -9.44 -20.15
C VAL A 169 1.54 -9.87 -19.73
N GLN A 170 1.73 -10.17 -18.43
CA GLN A 170 3.01 -10.61 -17.89
C GLN A 170 3.52 -11.91 -18.52
N LYS A 171 2.64 -12.91 -18.70
CA LYS A 171 2.98 -14.15 -19.41
C LYS A 171 3.40 -13.90 -20.86
N GLN A 172 2.79 -12.92 -21.54
CA GLN A 172 3.18 -12.56 -22.90
C GLN A 172 4.52 -11.83 -22.94
N LEU A 173 4.79 -10.95 -21.95
CA LEU A 173 6.07 -10.27 -21.80
C LEU A 173 7.20 -11.28 -21.57
N SER A 174 7.01 -12.21 -20.63
CA SER A 174 7.99 -13.29 -20.38
C SER A 174 8.30 -14.08 -21.66
N LYS A 175 7.28 -14.36 -22.47
CA LYS A 175 7.49 -15.06 -23.77
C LYS A 175 8.33 -14.25 -24.74
N ILE A 176 8.14 -12.92 -24.80
CA ILE A 176 8.95 -12.02 -25.64
C ILE A 176 10.38 -12.01 -25.14
N THR A 177 10.59 -11.91 -23.83
CA THR A 177 11.91 -11.92 -23.20
C THR A 177 12.65 -13.23 -23.46
N SER A 178 11.96 -14.38 -23.32
CA SER A 178 12.56 -15.69 -23.65
C SER A 178 12.97 -15.79 -25.12
N ILE A 179 12.12 -15.34 -26.05
CA ILE A 179 12.45 -15.33 -27.49
C ILE A 179 13.70 -14.45 -27.76
N ALA A 180 13.77 -13.29 -27.13
CA ALA A 180 14.93 -12.40 -27.26
C ALA A 180 16.20 -13.07 -26.71
N GLN A 181 16.10 -13.68 -25.52
CA GLN A 181 17.21 -14.37 -24.89
C GLN A 181 17.69 -15.58 -25.74
N GLU A 182 16.76 -16.39 -26.24
CA GLU A 182 17.06 -17.51 -27.15
C GLU A 182 17.81 -17.02 -28.41
N ASN A 183 17.30 -15.94 -29.03
CA ASN A 183 17.90 -15.37 -30.24
C ASN A 183 19.31 -14.81 -29.99
N TYR A 184 19.54 -14.13 -28.87
CA TYR A 184 20.85 -13.58 -28.53
C TYR A 184 21.85 -14.64 -28.08
N SER A 185 21.39 -15.64 -27.31
CA SER A 185 22.24 -16.76 -26.92
C SER A 185 22.63 -17.63 -28.13
N GLY A 186 21.71 -17.78 -29.10
CA GLY A 186 21.95 -18.54 -30.33
C GLY A 186 22.34 -17.69 -31.55
N ILE A 187 22.84 -16.46 -31.35
CA ILE A 187 23.08 -15.51 -32.45
C ILE A 187 23.99 -16.04 -33.53
N TYR A 188 24.97 -16.85 -33.15
CA TYR A 188 25.89 -17.47 -34.09
C TYR A 188 25.19 -18.39 -35.07
N ILE A 189 24.30 -19.25 -34.55
CA ILE A 189 23.49 -20.19 -35.33
C ILE A 189 22.50 -19.41 -36.23
N LEU A 190 21.87 -18.41 -35.67
CA LEU A 190 20.91 -17.57 -36.38
C LEU A 190 21.54 -16.86 -37.57
N LYS A 191 22.79 -16.37 -37.42
CA LYS A 191 23.59 -15.75 -38.47
C LYS A 191 24.11 -16.73 -39.51
N SER A 192 24.59 -17.92 -39.09
CA SER A 192 25.12 -18.93 -39.98
C SER A 192 24.06 -19.49 -40.95
N PHE A 193 22.80 -19.55 -40.51
CA PHE A 193 21.69 -20.03 -41.32
C PHE A 193 20.86 -18.90 -41.98
N ALA A 194 21.29 -17.65 -41.89
CA ALA A 194 20.58 -16.47 -42.40
C ALA A 194 19.08 -16.41 -41.98
N TYR A 195 18.80 -16.80 -40.72
CA TYR A 195 17.43 -16.97 -40.18
C TYR A 195 16.85 -15.72 -39.56
N GLU A 196 17.52 -14.54 -39.71
CA GLU A 196 17.16 -13.29 -39.06
C GLU A 196 15.77 -12.80 -39.42
N LYS A 197 15.38 -12.88 -40.70
CA LYS A 197 14.06 -12.42 -41.15
C LYS A 197 12.92 -13.19 -40.52
N LEU A 198 13.08 -14.51 -40.36
CA LEU A 198 12.04 -15.36 -39.76
C LEU A 198 11.95 -15.15 -38.24
N SER A 199 13.11 -15.04 -37.58
CA SER A 199 13.19 -14.72 -36.15
C SER A 199 12.54 -13.35 -35.87
N LEU A 200 12.85 -12.32 -36.67
CA LEU A 200 12.22 -11.00 -36.54
C LEU A 200 10.70 -11.06 -36.72
N LYS A 201 10.20 -11.84 -37.69
CA LYS A 201 8.76 -12.02 -37.90
C LYS A 201 8.10 -12.66 -36.68
N LYS A 202 8.72 -13.71 -36.10
CA LYS A 202 8.24 -14.40 -34.88
C LYS A 202 8.21 -13.43 -33.68
N PHE A 203 9.26 -12.66 -33.49
CA PHE A 203 9.36 -11.64 -32.44
C PHE A 203 8.28 -10.58 -32.60
N ARG A 204 8.13 -9.97 -33.78
CA ARG A 204 7.15 -8.94 -34.10
C ARG A 204 5.69 -9.42 -33.86
N ASN A 205 5.39 -10.67 -34.23
CA ASN A 205 4.06 -11.27 -33.97
C ASN A 205 3.77 -11.38 -32.47
N ASN A 206 4.77 -11.71 -31.65
CA ASN A 206 4.59 -11.76 -30.20
C ASN A 206 4.49 -10.37 -29.58
N CYS A 207 5.20 -9.37 -30.10
CA CYS A 207 5.03 -7.97 -29.70
C CYS A 207 3.62 -7.45 -30.01
N ASN A 208 3.10 -7.75 -31.21
CA ASN A 208 1.73 -7.36 -31.56
C ASN A 208 0.67 -7.99 -30.65
N LYS A 209 0.88 -9.25 -30.24
CA LYS A 209 0.01 -9.91 -29.24
C LYS A 209 0.11 -9.25 -27.86
N TYR A 210 1.31 -8.81 -27.46
CA TYR A 210 1.51 -8.07 -26.23
C TYR A 210 0.78 -6.74 -26.24
N ILE A 211 0.93 -5.95 -27.33
CA ILE A 211 0.24 -4.66 -27.48
C ILE A 211 -1.28 -4.83 -27.36
N LYS A 212 -1.86 -5.83 -28.04
CA LYS A 212 -3.31 -6.10 -27.93
C LYS A 212 -3.74 -6.38 -26.50
N LYS A 213 -3.02 -7.26 -25.80
CA LYS A 213 -3.33 -7.60 -24.40
C LYS A 213 -3.15 -6.38 -23.46
N GLN A 214 -2.14 -5.56 -23.71
CA GLN A 214 -1.89 -4.32 -22.95
C GLN A 214 -3.00 -3.31 -23.14
N LEU A 215 -3.44 -3.10 -24.39
CA LEU A 215 -4.57 -2.22 -24.69
C LEU A 215 -5.88 -2.68 -24.03
N ASP A 216 -6.12 -4.01 -24.02
CA ASP A 216 -7.29 -4.58 -23.33
C ASP A 216 -7.23 -4.37 -21.81
N LEU A 217 -6.04 -4.38 -21.21
CA LEU A 217 -5.84 -4.06 -19.80
C LEU A 217 -6.11 -2.58 -19.52
N ILE A 218 -5.56 -1.69 -20.36
CA ILE A 218 -5.72 -0.24 -20.23
C ILE A 218 -7.19 0.17 -20.34
N LYS A 219 -7.94 -0.42 -21.30
CA LYS A 219 -9.38 -0.15 -21.43
C LYS A 219 -10.17 -0.47 -20.17
N ILE A 220 -9.83 -1.57 -19.47
CA ILE A 220 -10.49 -1.89 -18.21
C ILE A 220 -10.11 -0.89 -17.12
N HIS A 221 -8.85 -0.46 -17.11
CA HIS A 221 -8.38 0.55 -16.14
C HIS A 221 -9.07 1.90 -16.33
N LEU A 222 -9.23 2.34 -17.58
CA LEU A 222 -9.95 3.60 -17.91
C LEU A 222 -11.42 3.50 -17.52
N ASN A 223 -12.12 2.44 -17.92
CA ASN A 223 -13.53 2.23 -17.54
C ASN A 223 -13.75 2.11 -16.03
N SER A 224 -12.72 1.80 -15.25
CA SER A 224 -12.80 1.75 -13.78
C SER A 224 -12.54 3.09 -13.10
N LEU A 225 -12.08 4.10 -13.83
CA LEU A 225 -11.89 5.46 -13.33
C LEU A 225 -13.14 6.32 -13.54
N ASP A 226 -14.06 5.88 -14.42
CA ASP A 226 -15.32 6.56 -14.74
C ASP A 226 -16.48 6.13 -13.80
N VAL A 227 -16.21 5.28 -12.79
CA VAL A 227 -17.14 4.78 -11.76
C VAL A 227 -16.71 5.29 -10.39
#